data_7cc958420f442c2c489e295c41bfdc0c
#
_entry.id   7cc958420f442c2c489e295c41bfdc0c
#
_cell.length_a   1.000
_cell.length_b   1.000
_cell.length_c   1.000
_cell.angle_alpha   90.00
_cell.angle_beta   90.00
_cell.angle_gamma   90.00
#
_symmetry.space_group_name_H-M   'P 1'
#
loop_
_entity.id
_entity.type
_entity.pdbx_description
1 polymer ?
#
loop_
_entity_poly.entity_id
_entity_poly.type
_entity_poly.pdbx_seq_one_letter_code
_entity_poly.pdbx_strand_id
1 'polypeptide(L)'
;TTEIYTLSLHDALPIWEEFRYVVPDFRLNKAFGELDSLPQAQKDKVEFLCNECCWVGCRDRKRCYENVSRKNLGEACPDHICHAPGAEEGYRFSKAMENPGFIGIRDIQDVYMPMGFSNFKIEGRGLGSALVLEFLLYYMTKPEYQLHVREAIYLDNMLDLF
;
A
#
# COMPACT_ATOMS: atom_id res chain seq x y z
N THR A 1 -0.14 15.05 -4.60
CA THR A 1 -0.84 14.56 -3.40
C THR A 1 0.23 14.40 -2.32
N THR A 2 0.20 15.22 -1.28
CA THR A 2 1.13 15.10 -0.16
C THR A 2 0.60 13.99 0.74
N GLU A 3 1.34 12.91 0.86
CA GLU A 3 1.02 11.81 1.77
C GLU A 3 1.59 12.16 3.15
N ILE A 4 0.75 12.12 4.16
CA ILE A 4 1.15 12.32 5.55
C ILE A 4 0.95 11.00 6.27
N TYR A 5 2.04 10.45 6.78
CA TYR A 5 2.04 9.23 7.57
C TYR A 5 1.99 9.62 9.05
N THR A 6 0.89 9.34 9.70
CA THR A 6 0.74 9.54 11.15
C THR A 6 0.72 8.21 11.87
N LEU A 7 1.36 8.15 13.03
CA LEU A 7 1.34 6.97 13.92
C LEU A 7 0.05 6.89 14.74
N SER A 8 -0.73 7.97 14.75
CA SER A 8 -2.02 8.06 15.43
C SER A 8 -3.00 8.82 14.55
N LEU A 9 -4.20 8.29 14.41
CA LEU A 9 -5.28 8.97 13.69
C LEU A 9 -5.72 10.25 14.39
N HIS A 10 -5.56 10.34 15.69
CA HIS A 10 -5.90 11.53 16.49
C HIS A 10 -4.91 12.68 16.27
N ASP A 11 -3.64 12.39 16.00
CA ASP A 11 -2.63 13.41 15.71
C ASP A 11 -2.84 14.07 14.34
N ALA A 12 -3.70 13.50 13.51
CA ALA A 12 -4.05 14.02 12.20
C ALA A 12 -5.16 15.11 12.23
N LEU A 13 -5.74 15.42 13.39
CA LEU A 13 -6.87 16.36 13.48
C LEU A 13 -6.64 17.71 12.78
N PRO A 14 -5.48 18.38 12.90
CA PRO A 14 -5.23 19.64 12.19
C PRO A 14 -5.10 19.46 10.67
N ILE A 15 -4.83 18.25 10.19
CA ILE A 15 -4.51 17.94 8.80
C ILE A 15 -5.78 17.62 7.99
N TRP A 16 -6.86 17.17 8.65
CA TRP A 16 -8.09 16.75 8.00
C TRP A 16 -8.75 17.83 7.13
N GLU A 17 -8.60 19.09 7.48
CA GLU A 17 -9.20 20.19 6.74
C GLU A 17 -8.39 20.56 5.48
N GLU A 18 -7.08 20.44 5.53
CA GLU A 18 -6.16 20.91 4.50
C GLU A 18 -5.94 19.90 3.38
N PHE A 19 -6.11 18.60 3.65
CA PHE A 19 -5.78 17.53 2.71
C PHE A 19 -7.02 16.81 2.19
N ARG A 20 -6.97 16.46 0.91
CA ARG A 20 -8.00 15.64 0.27
C ARG A 20 -8.00 14.21 0.78
N TYR A 21 -6.82 13.64 0.98
CA TYR A 21 -6.63 12.30 1.50
C TYR A 21 -5.57 12.29 2.60
N VAL A 22 -5.80 11.45 3.60
CA VAL A 22 -4.86 11.15 4.69
C VAL A 22 -4.54 9.67 4.65
N VAL A 23 -3.27 9.34 4.45
CA VAL A 23 -2.80 7.94 4.43
C VAL A 23 -2.29 7.59 5.84
N PRO A 24 -3.00 6.76 6.60
CA PRO A 24 -2.50 6.31 7.89
C PRO A 24 -1.27 5.42 7.70
N ASP A 25 -0.43 5.33 8.74
CA ASP A 25 0.63 4.33 8.74
C ASP A 25 0.00 2.93 8.61
N PHE A 26 0.55 2.08 7.74
CA PHE A 26 0.01 0.75 7.45
C PHE A 26 -0.14 -0.13 8.70
N ARG A 27 0.61 0.15 9.77
CA ARG A 27 0.49 -0.53 11.06
C ARG A 27 -0.86 -0.26 11.75
N LEU A 28 -1.55 0.80 11.35
CA LEU A 28 -2.89 1.15 11.84
C LEU A 28 -4.00 0.54 10.98
N ASN A 29 -3.67 -0.13 9.88
CA ASN A 29 -4.68 -0.70 8.98
C ASN A 29 -5.69 -1.60 9.71
N LYS A 30 -5.27 -2.32 10.73
CA LYS A 30 -6.14 -3.22 11.51
C LYS A 30 -6.54 -2.66 12.89
N ALA A 31 -6.34 -1.38 13.14
CA ALA A 31 -6.77 -0.70 14.37
C ALA A 31 -8.28 -0.39 14.34
N PHE A 32 -9.11 -1.42 14.19
CA PHE A 32 -10.54 -1.28 13.92
C PHE A 32 -11.30 -0.47 14.95
N GLY A 33 -10.93 -0.55 16.24
CA GLY A 33 -11.57 0.27 17.29
C GLY A 33 -11.35 1.76 17.10
N GLU A 34 -10.15 2.18 16.69
CA GLU A 34 -9.82 3.57 16.38
C GLU A 34 -10.47 4.01 15.07
N LEU A 35 -10.43 3.16 14.06
CA LEU A 35 -11.00 3.42 12.73
C LEU A 35 -12.52 3.60 12.80
N ASP A 36 -13.21 2.76 13.58
CA ASP A 36 -14.66 2.83 13.71
C ASP A 36 -15.13 4.11 14.40
N SER A 37 -14.33 4.63 15.33
CA SER A 37 -14.63 5.86 16.07
C SER A 37 -14.55 7.13 15.24
N LEU A 38 -13.98 7.09 14.02
CA LEU A 38 -13.85 8.26 13.16
C LEU A 38 -15.21 8.74 12.64
N PRO A 39 -15.46 10.06 12.62
CA PRO A 39 -16.61 10.62 11.92
C PRO A 39 -16.58 10.30 10.41
N GLN A 40 -17.74 10.16 9.78
CA GLN A 40 -17.83 9.82 8.35
C GLN A 40 -17.01 10.78 7.47
N ALA A 41 -17.05 12.08 7.73
CA ALA A 41 -16.27 13.07 6.97
C ALA A 41 -14.74 12.83 7.01
N GLN A 42 -14.24 12.18 8.06
CA GLN A 42 -12.85 11.76 8.15
C GLN A 42 -12.64 10.41 7.48
N LYS A 43 -13.56 9.45 7.64
CA LYS A 43 -13.52 8.15 6.93
C LYS A 43 -13.46 8.35 5.42
N ASP A 44 -14.16 9.33 4.88
CA ASP A 44 -14.17 9.67 3.45
C ASP A 44 -12.81 10.17 2.93
N LYS A 45 -11.94 10.62 3.81
CA LYS A 45 -10.58 11.09 3.48
C LYS A 45 -9.48 10.07 3.76
N VAL A 46 -9.76 9.02 4.52
CA VAL A 46 -8.75 7.97 4.79
C VAL A 46 -8.48 7.19 3.51
N GLU A 47 -7.21 7.12 3.10
CA GLU A 47 -6.74 6.30 1.99
C GLU A 47 -5.79 5.22 2.53
N PHE A 48 -6.24 3.98 2.56
CA PHE A 48 -5.45 2.87 3.07
C PHE A 48 -4.43 2.37 2.06
N LEU A 49 -3.19 2.18 2.51
CA LEU A 49 -2.17 1.46 1.75
C LEU A 49 -2.36 -0.04 1.94
N CYS A 50 -2.84 -0.75 0.91
CA CYS A 50 -3.31 -2.13 1.05
C CYS A 50 -2.20 -3.18 1.03
N ASN A 51 -1.12 -2.94 0.28
CA ASN A 51 -0.10 -3.94 -0.07
C ASN A 51 1.31 -3.57 0.39
N GLU A 52 1.43 -2.85 1.49
CA GLU A 52 2.74 -2.54 2.07
C GLU A 52 3.47 -3.82 2.48
N CYS A 53 4.74 -3.94 2.12
CA CYS A 53 5.58 -5.06 2.53
C CYS A 53 6.67 -4.68 3.54
N CYS A 54 6.72 -3.42 3.96
CA CYS A 54 7.66 -2.98 4.98
C CYS A 54 7.40 -3.70 6.30
N TRP A 55 8.47 -4.12 6.97
CA TRP A 55 8.36 -4.81 8.24
C TRP A 55 7.68 -3.95 9.31
N VAL A 56 6.67 -4.51 9.98
CA VAL A 56 5.89 -3.81 11.01
C VAL A 56 6.75 -3.30 12.16
N GLY A 57 7.82 -4.04 12.51
CA GLY A 57 8.79 -3.66 13.55
C GLY A 57 9.84 -2.62 13.11
N CYS A 58 9.81 -2.13 11.86
CA CYS A 58 10.82 -1.20 11.35
C CYS A 58 10.76 0.14 12.09
N ARG A 59 11.90 0.54 12.67
CA ARG A 59 12.09 1.85 13.32
C ARG A 59 12.77 2.88 12.42
N ASP A 60 13.32 2.44 11.28
CA ASP A 60 14.10 3.27 10.35
C ASP A 60 13.30 3.71 9.13
N ARG A 61 11.98 3.48 9.11
CA ARG A 61 11.12 3.78 7.96
C ARG A 61 11.28 5.22 7.48
N LYS A 62 11.26 6.19 8.38
CA LYS A 62 11.43 7.61 8.03
C LYS A 62 12.77 7.85 7.31
N ARG A 63 13.86 7.33 7.85
CA ARG A 63 15.20 7.45 7.26
C ARG A 63 15.28 6.76 5.88
N CYS A 64 14.63 5.61 5.73
CA CYS A 64 14.52 4.92 4.46
C CYS A 64 13.84 5.79 3.40
N TYR A 65 12.68 6.38 3.73
CA TYR A 65 11.96 7.27 2.82
C TYR A 65 12.73 8.55 2.49
N GLU A 66 13.38 9.17 3.46
CA GLU A 66 14.25 10.34 3.24
C GLU A 66 15.39 10.00 2.26
N ASN A 67 16.01 8.82 2.42
CA ASN A 67 17.07 8.37 1.52
C ASN A 67 16.56 8.17 0.09
N VAL A 68 15.43 7.47 -0.07
CA VAL A 68 14.80 7.27 -1.38
C VAL A 68 14.40 8.60 -2.01
N SER A 69 13.84 9.53 -1.23
CA SER A 69 13.45 10.85 -1.70
C SER A 69 14.64 11.64 -2.22
N ARG A 70 15.74 11.67 -1.47
CA ARG A 70 16.98 12.36 -1.87
C ARG A 70 17.57 11.77 -3.15
N LYS A 71 17.58 10.44 -3.28
CA LYS A 71 18.02 9.79 -4.52
C LYS A 71 17.15 10.15 -5.71
N ASN A 72 15.84 10.21 -5.53
CA ASN A 72 14.91 10.62 -6.59
C ASN A 72 15.11 12.09 -7.02
N LEU A 73 15.65 12.92 -6.14
CA LEU A 73 16.06 14.30 -6.45
C LEU A 73 17.46 14.39 -7.09
N GLY A 74 18.13 13.26 -7.32
CA GLY A 74 19.47 13.21 -7.89
C GLY A 74 20.60 13.54 -6.91
N GLU A 75 20.31 13.56 -5.60
CA GLU A 75 21.34 13.79 -4.59
C GLU A 75 22.25 12.58 -4.42
N ALA A 76 23.54 12.81 -4.35
CA ALA A 76 24.50 11.78 -3.96
C ALA A 76 24.38 11.50 -2.46
N CYS A 77 23.79 10.36 -2.11
CA CYS A 77 23.68 9.90 -0.74
C CYS A 77 23.97 8.39 -0.65
N PRO A 78 24.54 7.90 0.47
CA PRO A 78 24.76 6.47 0.68
C PRO A 78 23.47 5.68 0.57
N ASP A 79 23.58 4.42 0.16
CA ASP A 79 22.43 3.49 0.18
C ASP A 79 21.96 3.27 1.61
N HIS A 80 20.64 3.29 1.78
CA HIS A 80 20.03 2.84 3.01
C HIS A 80 19.96 1.30 2.99
N ILE A 81 20.57 0.68 3.99
CA ILE A 81 20.52 -0.78 4.14
C ILE A 81 19.29 -1.13 4.98
N CYS A 82 18.38 -1.88 4.42
CA CYS A 82 17.21 -2.40 5.14
C CYS A 82 17.62 -3.57 6.02
N HIS A 83 17.30 -3.50 7.32
CA HIS A 83 17.57 -4.54 8.29
C HIS A 83 16.33 -5.39 8.64
N ALA A 84 15.26 -5.28 7.84
CA ALA A 84 14.08 -6.11 8.02
C ALA A 84 14.40 -7.60 7.75
N PRO A 85 13.75 -8.52 8.45
CA PRO A 85 13.87 -9.94 8.13
C PRO A 85 13.52 -10.22 6.66
N GLY A 86 14.38 -10.95 5.95
CA GLY A 86 14.18 -11.26 4.53
C GLY A 86 14.29 -10.05 3.58
N ALA A 87 14.96 -8.96 3.99
CA ALA A 87 15.13 -7.78 3.15
C ALA A 87 15.90 -8.08 1.86
N GLU A 88 16.81 -9.04 1.89
CA GLU A 88 17.59 -9.52 0.75
C GLU A 88 16.73 -10.18 -0.34
N GLU A 89 15.57 -10.67 0.00
CA GLU A 89 14.64 -11.29 -0.93
C GLU A 89 13.87 -10.28 -1.80
N GLY A 90 13.94 -9.00 -1.44
CA GLY A 90 13.21 -7.93 -2.09
C GLY A 90 11.71 -7.96 -1.84
N TYR A 91 10.99 -7.18 -2.65
CA TYR A 91 9.54 -7.13 -2.62
C TYR A 91 8.94 -8.30 -3.41
N ARG A 92 7.99 -9.01 -2.80
CA ARG A 92 7.25 -10.10 -3.45
C ARG A 92 5.76 -9.98 -3.17
N PHE A 93 4.92 -10.48 -4.08
CA PHE A 93 3.47 -10.51 -3.89
C PHE A 93 3.07 -11.26 -2.62
N SER A 94 3.62 -12.46 -2.41
CA SER A 94 3.37 -13.27 -1.20
C SER A 94 3.77 -12.54 0.08
N LYS A 95 4.90 -11.86 0.07
CA LYS A 95 5.42 -11.11 1.23
C LYS A 95 4.48 -9.98 1.65
N ALA A 96 3.87 -9.29 0.68
CA ALA A 96 2.84 -8.29 0.99
C ALA A 96 1.61 -8.92 1.64
N MET A 97 1.15 -10.07 1.14
CA MET A 97 -0.01 -10.79 1.70
C MET A 97 0.24 -11.34 3.12
N GLU A 98 1.49 -11.64 3.47
CA GLU A 98 1.88 -12.09 4.81
C GLU A 98 2.01 -10.93 5.80
N ASN A 99 2.04 -9.68 5.33
CA ASN A 99 2.16 -8.52 6.19
C ASN A 99 0.90 -8.37 7.07
N PRO A 100 1.05 -8.19 8.40
CA PRO A 100 -0.10 -7.99 9.30
C PRO A 100 -1.00 -6.81 8.91
N GLY A 101 -0.43 -5.79 8.25
CA GLY A 101 -1.17 -4.63 7.75
C GLY A 101 -1.81 -4.83 6.37
N PHE A 102 -1.65 -6.00 5.73
CA PHE A 102 -2.24 -6.26 4.42
C PHE A 102 -3.77 -6.19 4.47
N ILE A 103 -4.35 -5.52 3.48
CA ILE A 103 -5.80 -5.40 3.31
C ILE A 103 -6.19 -6.15 2.04
N GLY A 104 -6.78 -7.32 2.18
CA GLY A 104 -7.25 -8.13 1.05
C GLY A 104 -8.62 -7.69 0.54
N ILE A 105 -9.04 -8.26 -0.60
CA ILE A 105 -10.35 -7.95 -1.21
C ILE A 105 -11.50 -8.22 -0.24
N ARG A 106 -11.44 -9.33 0.48
CA ARG A 106 -12.48 -9.68 1.47
C ARG A 106 -12.48 -8.71 2.65
N ASP A 107 -11.31 -8.28 3.12
CA ASP A 107 -11.24 -7.25 4.15
C ASP A 107 -11.94 -5.97 3.68
N ILE A 108 -11.67 -5.55 2.42
CA ILE A 108 -12.30 -4.37 1.84
C ILE A 108 -13.82 -4.52 1.82
N GLN A 109 -14.33 -5.62 1.29
CA GLN A 109 -15.76 -5.84 1.07
C GLN A 109 -16.53 -6.10 2.37
N ASP A 110 -15.95 -6.89 3.27
CA ASP A 110 -16.66 -7.43 4.44
C ASP A 110 -16.44 -6.57 5.69
N VAL A 111 -15.39 -5.73 5.72
CA VAL A 111 -15.03 -4.93 6.91
C VAL A 111 -14.97 -3.45 6.59
N TYR A 112 -14.07 -3.00 5.71
CA TYR A 112 -13.82 -1.56 5.54
C TYR A 112 -14.99 -0.83 4.87
N MET A 113 -15.58 -1.39 3.82
CA MET A 113 -16.73 -0.77 3.17
C MET A 113 -17.95 -0.68 4.09
N PRO A 114 -18.33 -1.73 4.86
CA PRO A 114 -19.37 -1.62 5.86
C PRO A 114 -19.08 -0.60 6.97
N MET A 115 -17.82 -0.39 7.32
CA MET A 115 -17.38 0.66 8.26
C MET A 115 -17.47 2.07 7.68
N GLY A 116 -17.75 2.23 6.38
CA GLY A 116 -17.87 3.51 5.70
C GLY A 116 -16.60 4.02 5.00
N PHE A 117 -15.57 3.19 4.83
CA PHE A 117 -14.36 3.55 4.08
C PHE A 117 -14.47 3.22 2.59
N SER A 118 -13.87 4.06 1.72
CA SER A 118 -13.99 3.93 0.27
C SER A 118 -12.68 4.09 -0.51
N ASN A 119 -11.58 4.51 0.12
CA ASN A 119 -10.34 4.80 -0.60
C ASN A 119 -9.25 3.79 -0.23
N PHE A 120 -8.78 3.08 -1.24
CA PHE A 120 -7.78 2.01 -1.11
C PHE A 120 -6.69 2.21 -2.15
N LYS A 121 -5.44 2.20 -1.70
CA LYS A 121 -4.27 2.48 -2.51
C LYS A 121 -3.42 1.23 -2.67
N ILE A 122 -2.99 0.98 -3.90
CA ILE A 122 -1.98 -0.02 -4.22
C ILE A 122 -0.63 0.68 -4.35
N GLU A 123 0.36 0.23 -3.61
CA GLU A 123 1.74 0.66 -3.83
C GLU A 123 2.26 0.06 -5.14
N GLY A 124 2.98 0.86 -5.94
CA GLY A 124 3.43 0.40 -7.23
C GLY A 124 4.69 1.08 -7.77
N ARG A 125 5.03 2.27 -7.28
CA ARG A 125 6.08 3.11 -7.89
C ARG A 125 7.47 2.49 -7.96
N GLY A 126 7.82 1.59 -7.07
CA GLY A 126 9.12 0.95 -7.03
C GLY A 126 9.11 -0.55 -7.36
N LEU A 127 7.95 -1.12 -7.72
CA LEU A 127 7.76 -2.57 -7.78
C LEU A 127 8.05 -3.19 -9.15
N GLY A 128 8.13 -2.38 -10.19
CA GLY A 128 8.15 -2.87 -11.56
C GLY A 128 6.76 -3.27 -12.08
N SER A 129 6.60 -3.26 -13.40
CA SER A 129 5.30 -3.47 -14.06
C SER A 129 4.66 -4.82 -13.76
N ALA A 130 5.46 -5.88 -13.68
CA ALA A 130 4.96 -7.23 -13.43
C ALA A 130 4.26 -7.36 -12.07
N LEU A 131 4.85 -6.84 -11.00
CA LEU A 131 4.25 -6.88 -9.66
C LEU A 131 3.03 -5.96 -9.56
N VAL A 132 3.08 -4.78 -10.16
CA VAL A 132 1.93 -3.87 -10.22
C VAL A 132 0.75 -4.56 -10.91
N LEU A 133 1.01 -5.24 -12.03
CA LEU A 133 -0.01 -5.99 -12.75
C LEU A 133 -0.62 -7.11 -11.88
N GLU A 134 0.18 -7.87 -11.14
CA GLU A 134 -0.34 -8.91 -10.24
C GLU A 134 -1.25 -8.33 -9.14
N PHE A 135 -0.91 -7.17 -8.56
CA PHE A 135 -1.80 -6.51 -7.61
C PHE A 135 -3.07 -5.97 -8.26
N LEU A 136 -2.98 -5.41 -9.47
CA LEU A 136 -4.16 -4.99 -10.22
C LEU A 136 -5.08 -6.17 -10.53
N LEU A 137 -4.52 -7.30 -10.97
CA LEU A 137 -5.30 -8.53 -11.18
C LEU A 137 -5.96 -8.99 -9.89
N TYR A 138 -5.23 -8.99 -8.78
CA TYR A 138 -5.76 -9.41 -7.49
C TYR A 138 -6.93 -8.53 -7.03
N TYR A 139 -6.78 -7.19 -7.08
CA TYR A 139 -7.81 -6.29 -6.53
C TYR A 139 -8.96 -5.97 -7.50
N MET A 140 -8.73 -5.98 -8.81
CA MET A 140 -9.67 -5.46 -9.81
C MET A 140 -10.31 -6.54 -10.68
N THR A 141 -9.81 -7.79 -10.61
CA THR A 141 -10.37 -8.89 -11.39
C THR A 141 -11.03 -9.90 -10.47
N LYS A 142 -12.25 -10.32 -10.80
CA LYS A 142 -12.93 -11.38 -10.06
C LYS A 142 -12.11 -12.68 -10.08
N PRO A 143 -12.05 -13.43 -8.97
CA PRO A 143 -11.19 -14.61 -8.84
C PRO A 143 -11.33 -15.61 -9.99
N GLU A 144 -12.54 -15.85 -10.45
CA GLU A 144 -12.86 -16.78 -11.54
C GLU A 144 -12.28 -16.37 -12.90
N TYR A 145 -11.95 -15.10 -13.10
CA TYR A 145 -11.38 -14.58 -14.33
C TYR A 145 -9.88 -14.29 -14.25
N GLN A 146 -9.26 -14.33 -13.08
CA GLN A 146 -7.86 -13.93 -12.90
C GLN A 146 -6.90 -14.76 -13.77
N LEU A 147 -7.11 -16.07 -13.87
CA LEU A 147 -6.29 -16.93 -14.71
C LEU A 147 -6.43 -16.57 -16.20
N HIS A 148 -7.66 -16.41 -16.65
CA HIS A 148 -7.94 -16.07 -18.06
C HIS A 148 -7.34 -14.72 -18.47
N VAL A 149 -7.49 -13.69 -17.62
CA VAL A 149 -6.90 -12.37 -17.90
C VAL A 149 -5.37 -12.44 -17.91
N ARG A 150 -4.77 -13.19 -16.97
CA ARG A 150 -3.31 -13.37 -16.93
C ARG A 150 -2.81 -14.07 -18.19
N GLU A 151 -3.48 -15.12 -18.65
CA GLU A 151 -3.14 -15.83 -19.88
C GLU A 151 -3.23 -14.91 -21.10
N ALA A 152 -4.29 -14.11 -21.24
CA ALA A 152 -4.46 -13.17 -22.32
C ALA A 152 -3.32 -12.14 -22.36
N ILE A 153 -2.99 -11.51 -21.23
CA ILE A 153 -1.89 -10.54 -21.13
C ILE A 153 -0.54 -11.20 -21.45
N TYR A 154 -0.33 -12.43 -20.98
CA TYR A 154 0.91 -13.16 -21.26
C TYR A 154 1.06 -13.49 -22.73
N LEU A 155 -0.01 -13.92 -23.39
CA LEU A 155 -0.03 -14.20 -24.82
C LEU A 155 0.21 -12.96 -25.66
N ASP A 156 -0.42 -11.83 -25.32
CA ASP A 156 -0.21 -10.56 -26.01
C ASP A 156 1.26 -10.11 -25.90
N ASN A 157 1.86 -10.19 -24.73
CA ASN A 157 3.28 -9.87 -24.55
C ASN A 157 4.21 -10.84 -25.31
N MET A 158 3.81 -12.09 -25.49
CA MET A 158 4.57 -13.08 -26.27
C MET A 158 4.48 -12.82 -27.78
N LEU A 159 3.33 -12.35 -28.26
CA LEU A 159 3.11 -12.04 -29.67
C LEU A 159 3.86 -10.77 -30.12
N ASP A 160 4.06 -9.82 -29.21
CA ASP A 160 4.86 -8.61 -29.48
C ASP A 160 6.39 -8.87 -29.54
N LEU A 161 6.84 -10.08 -29.25
CA LEU A 161 8.25 -10.49 -29.33
C LEU A 161 8.64 -11.09 -30.67
N PHE A 162 7.72 -11.22 -31.62
CA PHE A 162 7.91 -11.75 -32.97
C PHE A 162 7.44 -10.75 -34.03
#